data_ab322fea3e30ad2bcb32eb2a483b29d7
#
_entry.id   ab322fea3e30ad2bcb32eb2a483b29d7
#
_cell.length_a   1.000
_cell.length_b   1.000
_cell.length_c   1.000
_cell.angle_alpha   90.00
_cell.angle_beta   90.00
_cell.angle_gamma   90.00
#
_symmetry.space_group_name_H-M   'P 1'
#
loop_
_entity.id
_entity.type
_entity.pdbx_description
1 polymer ?
#
loop_
_entity_poly.entity_id
_entity_poly.type
_entity_poly.pdbx_seq_one_letter_code
_entity_poly.pdbx_strand_id
1 'polypeptide(L)'
;RLSRGLGDVYKRQGVRDPHGVRPLVLGKQGDAFVLASETCALDIVGASFVRDVAPGEMVILSKNGINSRQPFQPQSHRFCVFEYIYFARPDSVLEGRCVYHARKAIGEELAKEAPADADVVVPVPDSGLPAALGFAGASKIPFNLGIIRNHYIGRTFIQPTQKGRIDSVKMKHNANPATVAGKRVVLVDDSIVRGTTSRKIV
;
A
#
# COMPACT_ATOMS: atom_id res chain seq x y z
N ARG A 1 -10.67 -19.96 17.25
CA ARG A 1 -11.46 -21.06 16.67
C ARG A 1 -10.82 -21.41 15.35
N LEU A 2 -10.18 -22.59 15.26
CA LEU A 2 -9.80 -23.17 14.00
C LEU A 2 -11.06 -23.28 13.13
N SER A 3 -10.98 -22.76 11.91
CA SER A 3 -12.04 -22.88 10.92
C SER A 3 -12.32 -24.35 10.63
N ARG A 4 -13.35 -24.89 11.24
CA ARG A 4 -13.86 -26.24 10.96
C ARG A 4 -14.71 -26.27 9.69
N GLY A 5 -14.44 -25.50 8.70
CA GLY A 5 -15.31 -25.34 7.54
C GLY A 5 -14.65 -25.52 6.18
N LEU A 6 -13.35 -25.78 6.15
CA LEU A 6 -12.66 -26.09 4.90
C LEU A 6 -12.61 -27.60 4.67
N GLY A 7 -13.74 -28.27 4.80
CA GLY A 7 -13.83 -29.71 4.68
C GLY A 7 -13.51 -30.26 3.30
N ASP A 8 -13.49 -29.43 2.27
CA ASP A 8 -13.09 -29.83 0.93
C ASP A 8 -11.72 -29.27 0.58
N VAL A 9 -10.68 -30.01 0.96
CA VAL A 9 -9.28 -29.71 0.62
C VAL A 9 -9.03 -29.73 -0.90
N TYR A 10 -9.99 -30.15 -1.70
CA TYR A 10 -9.85 -30.36 -3.13
C TYR A 10 -10.22 -29.16 -3.98
N LYS A 11 -10.87 -28.15 -3.39
CA LYS A 11 -11.30 -26.95 -4.12
C LYS A 11 -11.06 -25.70 -3.30
N ARG A 12 -10.52 -24.68 -3.96
CA ARG A 12 -10.42 -23.31 -3.45
C ARG A 12 -11.12 -22.38 -4.44
N GLN A 13 -11.79 -21.40 -3.93
CA GLN A 13 -12.49 -20.42 -4.75
C GLN A 13 -12.01 -19.01 -4.37
N GLY A 14 -11.73 -18.20 -5.39
CA GLY A 14 -11.54 -16.76 -5.26
C GLY A 14 -12.57 -16.04 -6.12
N VAL A 15 -13.22 -15.04 -5.56
CA VAL A 15 -14.20 -14.22 -6.26
C VAL A 15 -13.77 -12.78 -6.17
N ARG A 16 -13.67 -12.11 -7.32
CA ARG A 16 -13.49 -10.66 -7.36
C ARG A 16 -14.86 -10.01 -7.51
N ASP A 17 -15.11 -8.93 -6.78
CA ASP A 17 -16.39 -8.23 -6.86
C ASP A 17 -16.67 -7.74 -8.29
N PRO A 18 -17.98 -7.56 -8.66
CA PRO A 18 -18.36 -7.23 -10.04
C PRO A 18 -17.81 -5.89 -10.55
N HIS A 19 -17.51 -4.94 -9.65
CA HIS A 19 -16.91 -3.66 -10.02
C HIS A 19 -15.37 -3.72 -10.02
N GLY A 20 -14.74 -4.79 -9.52
CA GLY A 20 -13.29 -4.91 -9.40
C GLY A 20 -12.69 -3.88 -8.45
N VAL A 21 -13.41 -3.52 -7.36
CA VAL A 21 -13.00 -2.49 -6.39
C VAL A 21 -11.66 -2.85 -5.76
N ARG A 22 -11.52 -4.10 -5.31
CA ARG A 22 -10.25 -4.59 -4.73
C ARG A 22 -9.54 -5.53 -5.69
N PRO A 23 -8.19 -5.53 -5.69
CA PRO A 23 -7.43 -6.43 -6.53
C PRO A 23 -7.52 -7.88 -6.05
N LEU A 24 -7.40 -8.80 -6.99
CA LEU A 24 -7.23 -10.23 -6.75
C LEU A 24 -6.36 -10.78 -7.87
N VAL A 25 -5.27 -11.44 -7.53
CA VAL A 25 -4.31 -11.99 -8.49
C VAL A 25 -4.20 -13.50 -8.36
N LEU A 26 -3.91 -14.14 -9.49
CA LEU A 26 -3.63 -15.56 -9.60
C LEU A 26 -2.15 -15.75 -9.85
N GLY A 27 -1.52 -16.63 -9.05
CA GLY A 27 -0.16 -17.06 -9.21
C GLY A 27 -0.02 -18.58 -9.27
N LYS A 28 1.17 -19.05 -9.61
CA LYS A 28 1.52 -20.47 -9.65
C LYS A 28 2.87 -20.72 -8.96
N GLN A 29 2.90 -21.72 -8.06
CA GLN A 29 4.11 -22.18 -7.38
C GLN A 29 4.24 -23.70 -7.62
N GLY A 30 5.21 -24.10 -8.45
CA GLY A 30 5.27 -25.50 -8.91
C GLY A 30 3.97 -25.91 -9.59
N ASP A 31 3.32 -26.94 -9.10
CA ASP A 31 2.01 -27.40 -9.59
C ASP A 31 0.81 -26.78 -8.86
N ALA A 32 1.06 -26.00 -7.81
CA ALA A 32 0.01 -25.37 -7.01
C ALA A 32 -0.36 -23.97 -7.54
N PHE A 33 -1.64 -23.65 -7.47
CA PHE A 33 -2.14 -22.30 -7.75
C PHE A 33 -2.36 -21.52 -6.47
N VAL A 34 -2.07 -20.22 -6.51
CA VAL A 34 -2.16 -19.29 -5.38
C VAL A 34 -3.07 -18.12 -5.76
N LEU A 35 -3.98 -17.77 -4.86
CA LEU A 35 -4.75 -16.52 -4.95
C LEU A 35 -4.26 -15.55 -3.88
N ALA A 36 -4.01 -14.33 -4.27
CA ALA A 36 -3.56 -13.27 -3.37
C ALA A 36 -4.22 -11.94 -3.73
N SER A 37 -4.24 -11.00 -2.80
CA SER A 37 -4.72 -9.64 -3.06
C SER A 37 -3.72 -8.81 -3.86
N GLU A 38 -2.43 -9.16 -3.83
CA GLU A 38 -1.34 -8.35 -4.39
C GLU A 38 -0.23 -9.24 -4.95
N THR A 39 0.50 -8.75 -5.95
CA THR A 39 1.62 -9.50 -6.55
C THR A 39 2.77 -9.70 -5.57
N CYS A 40 3.05 -8.74 -4.67
CA CYS A 40 4.09 -8.88 -3.66
C CYS A 40 3.88 -10.10 -2.73
N ALA A 41 2.63 -10.52 -2.52
CA ALA A 41 2.34 -11.72 -1.75
C ALA A 41 2.73 -13.00 -2.50
N LEU A 42 2.65 -12.99 -3.84
CA LEU A 42 3.15 -14.08 -4.69
C LEU A 42 4.67 -14.19 -4.60
N ASP A 43 5.37 -13.04 -4.67
CA ASP A 43 6.83 -12.98 -4.56
C ASP A 43 7.32 -13.58 -3.22
N ILE A 44 6.66 -13.20 -2.11
CA ILE A 44 7.00 -13.69 -0.77
C ILE A 44 6.90 -15.22 -0.65
N VAL A 45 5.92 -15.82 -1.30
CA VAL A 45 5.74 -17.29 -1.27
C VAL A 45 6.47 -17.99 -2.43
N GLY A 46 7.19 -17.27 -3.27
CA GLY A 46 7.91 -17.84 -4.42
C GLY A 46 6.99 -18.34 -5.53
N ALA A 47 5.84 -17.71 -5.71
CA ALA A 47 4.90 -18.00 -6.79
C ALA A 47 5.08 -17.01 -7.95
N SER A 48 5.01 -17.52 -9.17
CA SER A 48 5.00 -16.67 -10.38
C SER A 48 3.61 -16.09 -10.61
N PHE A 49 3.53 -14.81 -10.98
CA PHE A 49 2.28 -14.17 -11.39
C PHE A 49 1.75 -14.81 -12.69
N VAL A 50 0.48 -15.13 -12.73
CA VAL A 50 -0.20 -15.67 -13.92
C VAL A 50 -1.04 -14.58 -14.57
N ARG A 51 -1.97 -13.98 -13.80
CA ARG A 51 -2.85 -12.89 -14.26
C ARG A 51 -3.64 -12.27 -13.12
N ASP A 52 -4.21 -11.11 -13.39
CA ASP A 52 -5.29 -10.59 -12.57
C ASP A 52 -6.55 -11.44 -12.71
N VAL A 53 -7.35 -11.52 -11.64
CA VAL A 53 -8.72 -12.04 -11.69
C VAL A 53 -9.62 -10.91 -12.15
N ALA A 54 -10.43 -11.15 -13.20
CA ALA A 54 -11.28 -10.13 -13.78
C ALA A 54 -12.40 -9.69 -12.81
N PRO A 55 -12.92 -8.44 -12.93
CA PRO A 55 -14.11 -8.04 -12.19
C PRO A 55 -15.28 -9.00 -12.42
N GLY A 56 -15.92 -9.43 -11.32
CA GLY A 56 -17.03 -10.39 -11.34
C GLY A 56 -16.63 -11.85 -11.58
N GLU A 57 -15.34 -12.12 -11.77
CA GLU A 57 -14.86 -13.48 -12.01
C GLU A 57 -14.75 -14.27 -10.71
N MET A 58 -15.19 -15.54 -10.78
CA MET A 58 -14.93 -16.59 -9.80
C MET A 58 -13.94 -17.60 -10.36
N VAL A 59 -12.78 -17.70 -9.73
CA VAL A 59 -11.75 -18.71 -10.05
C VAL A 59 -11.89 -19.90 -9.10
N ILE A 60 -11.98 -21.10 -9.66
CA ILE A 60 -12.07 -22.36 -8.92
C ILE A 60 -10.78 -23.13 -9.16
N LEU A 61 -10.02 -23.33 -8.10
CA LEU A 61 -8.78 -24.10 -8.10
C LEU A 61 -9.06 -25.51 -7.62
N SER A 62 -8.64 -26.52 -8.38
CA SER A 62 -8.84 -27.92 -8.07
C SER A 62 -7.63 -28.75 -8.52
N LYS A 63 -7.62 -30.04 -8.18
CA LYS A 63 -6.61 -31.00 -8.68
C LYS A 63 -6.59 -31.09 -10.22
N ASN A 64 -7.71 -30.78 -10.87
CA ASN A 64 -7.86 -30.80 -12.33
C ASN A 64 -7.46 -29.48 -12.99
N GLY A 65 -6.89 -28.51 -12.23
CA GLY A 65 -6.49 -27.21 -12.70
C GLY A 65 -7.45 -26.10 -12.32
N ILE A 66 -7.47 -25.04 -13.15
CA ILE A 66 -8.25 -23.83 -12.96
C ILE A 66 -9.53 -23.88 -13.80
N ASN A 67 -10.63 -23.49 -13.19
CA ASN A 67 -11.88 -23.20 -13.88
C ASN A 67 -12.33 -21.79 -13.54
N SER A 68 -12.70 -20.98 -14.54
CA SER A 68 -13.22 -19.63 -14.39
C SER A 68 -14.70 -19.56 -14.73
N ARG A 69 -15.46 -18.77 -13.98
CA ARG A 69 -16.89 -18.49 -14.20
C ARG A 69 -17.16 -17.01 -13.98
N GLN A 70 -18.16 -16.49 -14.68
CA GLN A 70 -18.70 -15.13 -14.49
C GLN A 70 -20.11 -15.24 -13.87
N PRO A 71 -20.22 -15.42 -12.55
CA PRO A 71 -21.52 -15.63 -11.89
C PRO A 71 -22.36 -14.36 -11.77
N PHE A 72 -21.78 -13.19 -12.03
CA PHE A 72 -22.44 -11.89 -11.87
C PHE A 72 -22.67 -11.24 -13.25
N GLN A 73 -23.68 -10.39 -13.31
CA GLN A 73 -23.88 -9.49 -14.45
C GLN A 73 -22.70 -8.51 -14.56
N PRO A 74 -22.19 -8.22 -15.76
CA PRO A 74 -21.13 -7.25 -15.98
C PRO A 74 -21.48 -5.89 -15.39
N GLN A 75 -20.52 -5.28 -14.70
CA GLN A 75 -20.63 -3.95 -14.10
C GLN A 75 -19.51 -3.04 -14.60
N SER A 76 -19.69 -1.73 -14.46
CA SER A 76 -18.62 -0.78 -14.75
C SER A 76 -17.47 -0.96 -13.77
N HIS A 77 -16.24 -0.99 -14.27
CA HIS A 77 -15.04 -1.11 -13.45
C HIS A 77 -14.88 0.13 -12.56
N ARG A 78 -14.66 -0.09 -11.26
CA ARG A 78 -14.50 0.95 -10.21
C ARG A 78 -13.38 0.59 -9.27
N PHE A 79 -12.18 0.49 -9.80
CA PHE A 79 -10.99 0.19 -9.00
C PHE A 79 -10.77 1.22 -7.90
N CYS A 80 -10.45 0.77 -6.70
CA CYS A 80 -10.21 1.64 -5.57
C CYS A 80 -8.87 2.37 -5.70
N VAL A 81 -8.89 3.68 -5.93
CA VAL A 81 -7.66 4.49 -6.04
C VAL A 81 -6.78 4.45 -4.78
N PHE A 82 -7.36 4.18 -3.60
CA PHE A 82 -6.61 4.03 -2.35
C PHE A 82 -5.64 2.85 -2.35
N GLU A 83 -5.78 1.91 -3.27
CA GLU A 83 -4.75 0.88 -3.47
C GLU A 83 -3.41 1.51 -3.87
N TYR A 84 -3.44 2.49 -4.79
CA TYR A 84 -2.24 3.22 -5.18
C TYR A 84 -1.78 4.24 -4.14
N ILE A 85 -2.68 4.78 -3.31
CA ILE A 85 -2.32 5.80 -2.31
C ILE A 85 -1.73 5.15 -1.06
N TYR A 86 -2.41 4.14 -0.49
CA TYR A 86 -2.09 3.65 0.84
C TYR A 86 -2.16 2.12 1.02
N PHE A 87 -3.19 1.42 0.46
CA PHE A 87 -3.47 0.04 0.84
C PHE A 87 -2.41 -0.94 0.34
N ALA A 88 -2.08 -0.91 -0.94
CA ALA A 88 -1.14 -1.86 -1.53
C ALA A 88 0.30 -1.57 -1.11
N ARG A 89 1.13 -2.59 -1.10
CA ARG A 89 2.57 -2.40 -0.90
C ARG A 89 3.19 -1.73 -2.12
N PRO A 90 4.22 -0.88 -1.91
CA PRO A 90 4.87 -0.17 -3.03
C PRO A 90 5.46 -1.09 -4.11
N ASP A 91 5.91 -2.28 -3.73
CA ASP A 91 6.49 -3.29 -4.61
C ASP A 91 5.46 -4.12 -5.40
N SER A 92 4.16 -3.89 -5.17
CA SER A 92 3.09 -4.55 -5.93
C SER A 92 2.86 -3.92 -7.30
N VAL A 93 2.41 -4.77 -8.24
CA VAL A 93 1.86 -4.37 -9.53
C VAL A 93 0.36 -4.66 -9.51
N LEU A 94 -0.48 -3.65 -9.73
CA LEU A 94 -1.94 -3.74 -9.75
C LEU A 94 -2.46 -3.18 -11.06
N GLU A 95 -3.36 -3.89 -11.74
CA GLU A 95 -3.91 -3.46 -13.03
C GLU A 95 -2.81 -3.03 -14.03
N GLY A 96 -1.68 -3.76 -14.02
CA GLY A 96 -0.52 -3.47 -14.87
C GLY A 96 0.33 -2.26 -14.45
N ARG A 97 0.05 -1.62 -13.31
CA ARG A 97 0.81 -0.45 -12.83
C ARG A 97 1.55 -0.74 -11.52
N CYS A 98 2.83 -0.44 -11.49
CA CYS A 98 3.65 -0.50 -10.27
C CYS A 98 3.17 0.58 -9.27
N VAL A 99 2.83 0.16 -8.06
CA VAL A 99 2.33 1.04 -6.99
C VAL A 99 3.36 2.10 -6.61
N TYR A 100 4.65 1.73 -6.52
CA TYR A 100 5.73 2.67 -6.24
C TYR A 100 5.79 3.79 -7.30
N HIS A 101 5.73 3.44 -8.58
CA HIS A 101 5.78 4.43 -9.66
C HIS A 101 4.53 5.33 -9.66
N ALA A 102 3.35 4.77 -9.36
CA ALA A 102 2.14 5.57 -9.23
C ALA A 102 2.25 6.61 -8.09
N ARG A 103 2.73 6.19 -6.90
CA ARG A 103 2.94 7.11 -5.78
C ARG A 103 3.99 8.17 -6.07
N LYS A 104 5.07 7.81 -6.76
CA LYS A 104 6.08 8.77 -7.17
C LYS A 104 5.50 9.81 -8.12
N ALA A 105 4.72 9.38 -9.12
CA ALA A 105 4.05 10.29 -10.06
C ALA A 105 3.06 11.22 -9.35
N ILE A 106 2.32 10.73 -8.33
CA ILE A 106 1.46 11.58 -7.49
C ILE A 106 2.28 12.69 -6.82
N GLY A 107 3.47 12.37 -6.31
CA GLY A 107 4.38 13.37 -5.73
C GLY A 107 4.91 14.38 -6.75
N GLU A 108 5.18 13.94 -7.97
CA GLU A 108 5.59 14.83 -9.07
C GLU A 108 4.48 15.83 -9.45
N GLU A 109 3.22 15.37 -9.50
CA GLU A 109 2.08 16.26 -9.74
C GLU A 109 1.84 17.21 -8.55
N LEU A 110 1.94 16.70 -7.31
CA LEU A 110 1.81 17.53 -6.12
C LEU A 110 2.80 18.71 -6.10
N ALA A 111 4.04 18.52 -6.56
CA ALA A 111 5.02 19.60 -6.64
C ALA A 111 4.63 20.69 -7.65
N LYS A 112 3.84 20.35 -8.67
CA LYS A 112 3.31 21.31 -9.65
C LYS A 112 2.08 22.06 -9.10
N GLU A 113 1.17 21.33 -8.44
CA GLU A 113 -0.07 21.86 -7.89
C GLU A 113 0.15 22.70 -6.64
N ALA A 114 1.13 22.32 -5.81
CA ALA A 114 1.45 22.99 -4.54
C ALA A 114 2.96 23.23 -4.41
N PRO A 115 3.53 24.14 -5.22
CA PRO A 115 4.93 24.48 -5.12
C PRO A 115 5.24 25.10 -3.74
N ALA A 116 6.41 24.78 -3.19
CA ALA A 116 6.83 25.22 -1.87
C ALA A 116 8.22 25.88 -1.93
N ASP A 117 8.41 26.95 -1.17
CA ASP A 117 9.73 27.55 -0.93
C ASP A 117 10.32 26.91 0.34
N ALA A 118 11.20 25.92 0.17
CA ALA A 118 11.76 25.15 1.26
C ALA A 118 13.19 24.69 0.97
N ASP A 119 13.88 24.30 2.02
CA ASP A 119 15.28 23.89 1.96
C ASP A 119 15.45 22.36 1.86
N VAL A 120 14.42 21.61 2.24
CA VAL A 120 14.46 20.14 2.24
C VAL A 120 13.07 19.54 2.15
N VAL A 121 12.95 18.45 1.38
CA VAL A 121 11.77 17.56 1.34
C VAL A 121 12.01 16.38 2.26
N VAL A 122 11.08 16.13 3.17
CA VAL A 122 11.15 15.05 4.16
C VAL A 122 9.90 14.17 4.05
N PRO A 123 10.04 12.83 3.89
CA PRO A 123 8.90 11.92 3.90
C PRO A 123 8.44 11.64 5.33
N VAL A 124 7.14 11.41 5.50
CA VAL A 124 6.62 10.68 6.65
C VAL A 124 6.88 9.18 6.41
N PRO A 125 7.71 8.53 7.24
CA PRO A 125 8.04 7.12 7.02
C PRO A 125 6.87 6.18 7.36
N ASP A 126 6.63 5.10 6.60
CA ASP A 126 7.32 4.70 5.35
C ASP A 126 6.47 5.09 4.14
N SER A 127 5.21 5.45 4.37
CA SER A 127 4.17 5.63 3.36
C SER A 127 4.39 6.82 2.43
N GLY A 128 4.88 7.93 2.96
CA GLY A 128 5.17 9.15 2.19
C GLY A 128 6.44 9.09 1.33
N LEU A 129 7.28 8.06 1.49
CA LEU A 129 8.59 8.00 0.84
C LEU A 129 8.55 8.12 -0.69
N PRO A 130 7.74 7.34 -1.44
CA PRO A 130 7.73 7.44 -2.90
C PRO A 130 7.21 8.80 -3.40
N ALA A 131 6.17 9.35 -2.74
CA ALA A 131 5.62 10.65 -3.08
C ALA A 131 6.63 11.78 -2.82
N ALA A 132 7.34 11.73 -1.68
CA ALA A 132 8.39 12.70 -1.36
C ALA A 132 9.56 12.66 -2.37
N LEU A 133 9.94 11.49 -2.87
CA LEU A 133 10.94 11.36 -3.93
C LEU A 133 10.44 11.99 -5.25
N GLY A 134 9.17 11.79 -5.59
CA GLY A 134 8.55 12.44 -6.75
C GLY A 134 8.52 13.94 -6.62
N PHE A 135 8.06 14.44 -5.46
CA PHE A 135 8.01 15.87 -5.14
C PHE A 135 9.39 16.53 -5.24
N ALA A 136 10.40 15.93 -4.60
CA ALA A 136 11.76 16.45 -4.61
C ALA A 136 12.35 16.46 -6.03
N GLY A 137 12.11 15.42 -6.82
CA GLY A 137 12.56 15.32 -8.20
C GLY A 137 11.99 16.42 -9.10
N ALA A 138 10.69 16.72 -8.94
CA ALA A 138 10.00 17.74 -9.72
C ALA A 138 10.30 19.17 -9.24
N SER A 139 10.28 19.41 -7.93
CA SER A 139 10.54 20.73 -7.32
C SER A 139 12.01 21.14 -7.30
N LYS A 140 12.95 20.19 -7.50
CA LYS A 140 14.40 20.37 -7.34
C LYS A 140 14.85 20.72 -5.92
N ILE A 141 13.98 20.60 -4.94
CA ILE A 141 14.33 20.73 -3.53
C ILE A 141 15.01 19.45 -3.06
N PRO A 142 16.14 19.52 -2.32
CA PRO A 142 16.85 18.32 -1.85
C PRO A 142 15.97 17.39 -1.01
N PHE A 143 16.00 16.09 -1.28
CA PHE A 143 15.35 15.06 -0.47
C PHE A 143 16.27 14.63 0.67
N ASN A 144 15.70 14.46 1.90
CA ASN A 144 16.45 13.87 2.99
C ASN A 144 15.52 13.15 4.00
N LEU A 145 16.09 12.23 4.78
CA LEU A 145 15.38 11.51 5.85
C LEU A 145 15.41 12.36 7.15
N GLY A 146 14.51 13.33 7.23
CA GLY A 146 14.37 14.21 8.40
C GLY A 146 13.56 13.59 9.55
N ILE A 147 12.84 12.49 9.28
CA ILE A 147 12.09 11.72 10.26
C ILE A 147 12.52 10.27 10.16
N ILE A 148 12.85 9.66 11.31
CA ILE A 148 13.27 8.26 11.40
C ILE A 148 12.20 7.46 12.14
N ARG A 149 11.80 6.34 11.53
CA ARG A 149 10.88 5.40 12.16
C ARG A 149 11.63 4.45 13.11
N ASN A 150 11.09 4.27 14.30
CA ASN A 150 11.55 3.23 15.21
C ASN A 150 10.97 1.87 14.78
N HIS A 151 11.82 1.00 14.23
CA HIS A 151 11.43 -0.33 13.75
C HIS A 151 11.08 -1.32 14.88
N TYR A 152 11.48 -1.07 16.11
CA TYR A 152 11.18 -1.92 17.26
C TYR A 152 9.76 -1.71 17.80
N ILE A 153 9.05 -0.68 17.36
CA ILE A 153 7.68 -0.39 17.77
C ILE A 153 6.69 -0.85 16.70
N GLY A 154 5.88 -1.85 17.05
CA GLY A 154 4.84 -2.40 16.18
C GLY A 154 3.66 -1.43 15.91
N ARG A 155 2.57 -1.95 15.32
CA ARG A 155 1.37 -1.17 15.01
C ARG A 155 0.71 -0.63 16.27
N THR A 156 0.65 0.71 16.40
CA THR A 156 0.13 1.44 17.58
C THR A 156 -1.40 1.42 17.72
N PHE A 157 -2.13 0.93 16.71
CA PHE A 157 -3.60 0.89 16.70
C PHE A 157 -4.22 -0.15 17.65
N ILE A 158 -3.41 -1.03 18.25
CA ILE A 158 -3.86 -2.11 19.13
C ILE A 158 -3.87 -1.69 20.62
N GLN A 159 -3.42 -0.47 20.95
CA GLN A 159 -3.41 0.04 22.32
C GLN A 159 -4.83 0.47 22.75
N PRO A 160 -5.36 -0.07 23.88
CA PRO A 160 -6.73 0.18 24.32
C PRO A 160 -6.97 1.60 24.84
N THR A 161 -5.94 2.33 25.26
CA THR A 161 -6.08 3.67 25.85
C THR A 161 -5.59 4.78 24.94
N GLN A 162 -6.23 5.96 25.01
CA GLN A 162 -5.86 7.12 24.19
C GLN A 162 -4.48 7.67 24.58
N LYS A 163 -4.13 7.63 25.87
CA LYS A 163 -2.81 8.04 26.36
C LYS A 163 -1.70 7.11 25.83
N GLY A 164 -1.92 5.80 25.83
CA GLY A 164 -0.98 4.83 25.26
C GLY A 164 -0.76 5.01 23.75
N ARG A 165 -1.82 5.43 22.99
CA ARG A 165 -1.69 5.76 21.57
C ARG A 165 -0.84 7.02 21.35
N ILE A 166 -0.97 8.02 22.23
CA ILE A 166 -0.21 9.28 22.16
C ILE A 166 1.28 9.02 22.41
N ASP A 167 1.62 8.26 23.45
CA ASP A 167 3.00 7.92 23.76
C ASP A 167 3.62 7.00 22.71
N SER A 168 2.84 6.08 22.15
CA SER A 168 3.26 5.20 21.06
C SER A 168 3.60 5.95 19.76
N VAL A 169 2.90 7.03 19.41
CA VAL A 169 3.22 7.84 18.22
C VAL A 169 4.52 8.60 18.42
N LYS A 170 4.77 9.17 19.63
CA LYS A 170 6.05 9.83 19.96
C LYS A 170 7.24 8.87 19.89
N MET A 171 7.06 7.62 20.34
CA MET A 171 8.12 6.60 20.27
C MET A 171 8.33 6.04 18.86
N LYS A 172 7.35 6.15 17.97
CA LYS A 172 7.40 5.57 16.63
C LYS A 172 8.20 6.41 15.63
N HIS A 173 8.15 7.73 15.76
CA HIS A 173 8.81 8.65 14.85
C HIS A 173 9.66 9.64 15.62
N ASN A 174 10.90 9.82 15.20
CA ASN A 174 11.81 10.77 15.79
C ASN A 174 12.37 11.69 14.69
N ALA A 175 12.35 13.00 14.94
CA ALA A 175 13.01 13.95 14.06
C ALA A 175 14.53 13.74 14.10
N ASN A 176 15.19 13.93 12.96
CA ASN A 176 16.64 13.96 12.84
C ASN A 176 17.11 15.43 12.85
N PRO A 177 17.54 15.97 14.03
CA PRO A 177 17.88 17.38 14.14
C PRO A 177 19.02 17.80 13.21
N ALA A 178 19.99 16.93 12.95
CA ALA A 178 21.10 17.21 12.03
C ALA A 178 20.62 17.48 10.59
N THR A 179 19.44 16.96 10.23
CA THR A 179 18.85 17.12 8.90
C THR A 179 17.93 18.33 8.82
N VAL A 180 17.14 18.61 9.88
CA VAL A 180 16.00 19.55 9.80
C VAL A 180 16.21 20.84 10.59
N ALA A 181 17.16 20.90 11.56
CA ALA A 181 17.32 22.06 12.39
C ALA A 181 17.64 23.32 11.56
N GLY A 182 16.89 24.40 11.80
CA GLY A 182 17.07 25.68 11.12
C GLY A 182 16.66 25.71 9.64
N LYS A 183 16.02 24.65 9.14
CA LYS A 183 15.57 24.57 7.74
C LYS A 183 14.06 24.69 7.61
N ARG A 184 13.63 25.23 6.49
CA ARG A 184 12.24 25.17 6.03
C ARG A 184 12.02 23.78 5.42
N VAL A 185 11.08 23.04 5.97
CA VAL A 185 10.84 21.63 5.63
C VAL A 185 9.50 21.49 4.90
N VAL A 186 9.51 20.86 3.73
CA VAL A 186 8.29 20.28 3.14
C VAL A 186 8.16 18.86 3.69
N LEU A 187 7.09 18.62 4.44
CA LEU A 187 6.75 17.30 4.94
C LEU A 187 5.72 16.65 4.01
N VAL A 188 6.06 15.51 3.43
CA VAL A 188 5.19 14.76 2.49
C VAL A 188 4.70 13.48 3.14
N ASP A 189 3.38 13.32 3.21
CA ASP A 189 2.69 12.12 3.67
C ASP A 189 1.80 11.56 2.55
N ASP A 190 1.25 10.35 2.71
CA ASP A 190 0.32 9.75 1.76
C ASP A 190 -1.08 10.35 1.87
N SER A 191 -1.51 10.69 3.07
CA SER A 191 -2.86 11.18 3.33
C SER A 191 -3.01 11.81 4.71
N ILE A 192 -3.95 12.75 4.84
CA ILE A 192 -4.36 13.34 6.11
C ILE A 192 -5.80 12.90 6.41
N VAL A 193 -5.97 12.02 7.41
CA VAL A 193 -7.30 11.51 7.79
C VAL A 193 -7.88 12.28 8.97
N ARG A 194 -7.19 12.34 10.11
CA ARG A 194 -7.64 13.00 11.34
C ARG A 194 -6.70 14.10 11.81
N GLY A 195 -5.59 14.33 11.15
CA GLY A 195 -4.58 15.30 11.54
C GLY A 195 -3.85 15.02 12.86
N THR A 196 -4.20 13.94 13.58
CA THR A 196 -3.59 13.63 14.88
C THR A 196 -2.11 13.28 14.76
N THR A 197 -1.75 12.55 13.71
CA THR A 197 -0.35 12.19 13.42
C THR A 197 0.40 13.44 12.94
N SER A 198 -0.17 14.18 11.99
CA SER A 198 0.44 15.40 11.42
C SER A 198 0.76 16.43 12.50
N ARG A 199 -0.18 16.72 13.43
CA ARG A 199 0.04 17.64 14.57
C ARG A 199 1.14 17.25 15.54
N LYS A 200 1.63 16.01 15.49
CA LYS A 200 2.68 15.54 16.38
C LYS A 200 4.03 15.42 15.69
N ILE A 201 4.00 15.36 14.37
CA ILE A 201 5.19 15.30 13.54
C ILE A 201 5.69 16.72 13.25
N VAL A 202 4.77 17.67 13.11
CA VAL A 202 5.02 19.11 13.00
C VAL A 202 5.17 19.75 14.39
#